data_21912617c388ab641bff174cc96fd52b
#
_entry.id   21912617c388ab641bff174cc96fd52b
#
_cell.length_a   1.000
_cell.length_b   1.000
_cell.length_c   1.000
_cell.angle_alpha   90.00
_cell.angle_beta   90.00
_cell.angle_gamma   90.00
#
_symmetry.space_group_name_H-M   'P 1'
#
loop_
_entity.id
_entity.type
_entity.pdbx_description
1 polymer ?
#
loop_
_entity_poly.entity_id
_entity_poly.type
_entity_poly.pdbx_seq_one_letter_code
_entity_poly.pdbx_strand_id
1 'polypeptide(L)'
;NGVRIATRRIERNPGKNAVRFEDRADNEKLLHYEVGVRAAEDTLSENNQTGAAVVSEGASRVLLLTDRPESARYLEWALRQEGVELSVRPAEGAPAQMSDIQNFDAIILDNIPASALSRVQMELFRSYVSDFGGGLLMLGGDQAYGLGGYFRTPVEDVLPVRCDFQKEEENPSLALALVIDRSGSMSGENLELAKAAAKSSSDLLGPRDYVSVIAFDHESHPVVPIQPAENHAAVASEIASITAGGGTNIAPAMEEALRQLAGNAAKLKHVILLTDGVSQEGPFYELATQMAQNNITVSTVAVGSGADTELLSQIAQWGNGRYYETNDPTTIPQIFTKETMTA
;
A
#
# COMPACT_ATOMS: atom_id res chain seq x y z
N ASN A 1 33.17 -1.74 36.49
CA ASN A 1 32.82 -0.77 37.51
C ASN A 1 33.24 -1.18 38.95
N GLY A 2 33.69 -2.44 39.24
CA GLY A 2 34.24 -2.87 40.53
C GLY A 2 33.28 -2.76 41.73
N VAL A 3 31.98 -2.76 41.47
CA VAL A 3 30.94 -2.72 42.52
C VAL A 3 30.71 -4.11 43.07
N ARG A 4 30.77 -4.23 44.40
CA ARG A 4 30.48 -5.51 45.07
C ARG A 4 28.97 -5.73 45.11
N ILE A 5 28.49 -6.77 44.41
CA ILE A 5 27.06 -7.08 44.28
C ILE A 5 26.54 -7.89 45.48
N ALA A 6 27.32 -8.85 45.93
CA ALA A 6 26.93 -9.72 47.04
C ALA A 6 28.14 -10.29 47.81
N THR A 7 27.90 -10.65 49.06
CA THR A 7 28.85 -11.42 49.88
C THR A 7 28.05 -12.42 50.67
N ARG A 8 28.48 -13.70 50.69
CA ARG A 8 27.81 -14.76 51.43
C ARG A 8 28.86 -15.56 52.26
N ARG A 9 28.61 -15.72 53.52
CA ARG A 9 29.40 -16.61 54.37
C ARG A 9 28.80 -18.00 54.31
N ILE A 10 29.63 -19.00 54.01
CA ILE A 10 29.18 -20.39 53.90
C ILE A 10 30.03 -21.28 54.82
N GLU A 11 29.38 -22.28 55.43
CA GLU A 11 30.09 -23.38 56.07
C GLU A 11 30.40 -24.45 55.03
N ARG A 12 31.63 -24.88 54.97
CA ARG A 12 32.13 -25.76 53.91
C ARG A 12 32.04 -27.22 54.36
N ASN A 13 31.42 -28.06 53.53
CA ASN A 13 31.50 -29.51 53.64
C ASN A 13 32.64 -30.06 52.77
N PRO A 14 33.27 -31.22 53.14
CA PRO A 14 34.24 -31.85 52.26
C PRO A 14 33.63 -32.17 50.89
N GLY A 15 34.31 -31.77 49.80
CA GLY A 15 33.87 -32.00 48.45
C GLY A 15 33.42 -30.73 47.71
N LYS A 16 32.61 -30.89 46.66
CA LYS A 16 32.14 -29.82 45.79
C LYS A 16 31.01 -29.03 46.46
N ASN A 17 31.20 -27.73 46.62
CA ASN A 17 30.18 -26.81 47.13
C ASN A 17 29.77 -25.86 46.03
N ALA A 18 28.46 -25.56 45.90
CA ALA A 18 27.91 -24.61 44.94
C ALA A 18 27.24 -23.44 45.68
N VAL A 19 27.51 -22.23 45.24
CA VAL A 19 26.89 -21.02 45.76
C VAL A 19 26.26 -20.29 44.57
N ARG A 20 24.99 -19.92 44.71
CA ARG A 20 24.23 -19.20 43.66
C ARG A 20 24.05 -17.75 44.07
N PHE A 21 24.38 -16.85 43.15
CA PHE A 21 24.06 -15.44 43.22
C PHE A 21 23.14 -15.11 42.06
N GLU A 22 22.23 -14.17 42.24
CA GLU A 22 21.33 -13.64 41.22
C GLU A 22 21.58 -12.13 41.13
N ASP A 23 21.76 -11.64 39.93
CA ASP A 23 21.93 -10.22 39.61
C ASP A 23 21.06 -9.83 38.44
N ARG A 24 20.69 -8.56 38.32
CA ARG A 24 19.95 -8.00 37.23
C ARG A 24 20.88 -7.21 36.33
N ALA A 25 20.92 -7.55 35.07
CA ALA A 25 21.65 -6.80 34.06
C ALA A 25 20.85 -5.53 33.71
N ASP A 26 21.25 -4.39 34.23
CA ASP A 26 20.67 -3.11 33.85
C ASP A 26 21.46 -2.56 32.65
N ASN A 27 20.88 -2.62 31.42
CA ASN A 27 21.33 -1.94 30.19
C ASN A 27 22.78 -2.06 29.72
N GLU A 28 23.65 -2.83 30.37
CA GLU A 28 25.03 -3.05 29.94
C GLU A 28 25.10 -4.30 29.03
N LYS A 29 25.58 -4.16 27.79
CA LYS A 29 25.72 -5.28 26.83
C LYS A 29 26.73 -6.33 27.24
N LEU A 30 27.71 -6.00 28.05
CA LEU A 30 28.74 -6.94 28.53
C LEU A 30 29.02 -6.72 30.03
N LEU A 31 28.68 -7.72 30.82
CA LEU A 31 28.90 -7.73 32.26
C LEU A 31 30.07 -8.64 32.61
N HIS A 32 31.06 -8.13 33.32
CA HIS A 32 32.16 -8.90 33.86
C HIS A 32 31.94 -9.15 35.36
N TYR A 33 31.79 -10.40 35.72
CA TYR A 33 31.67 -10.83 37.10
C TYR A 33 32.99 -11.42 37.58
N GLU A 34 33.45 -10.95 38.71
CA GLU A 34 34.55 -11.55 39.42
C GLU A 34 34.04 -12.18 40.72
N VAL A 35 34.40 -13.40 40.97
CA VAL A 35 34.05 -14.13 42.20
C VAL A 35 35.33 -14.43 42.93
N GLY A 36 35.42 -13.94 44.16
CA GLY A 36 36.54 -14.22 45.05
C GLY A 36 36.08 -15.05 46.25
N VAL A 37 36.86 -16.05 46.64
CA VAL A 37 36.69 -16.86 47.86
C VAL A 37 37.76 -16.51 48.86
N ARG A 38 37.40 -16.42 50.13
CA ARG A 38 38.35 -16.27 51.21
C ARG A 38 38.13 -17.35 52.25
N ALA A 39 39.16 -18.12 52.56
CA ALA A 39 39.16 -19.11 53.60
C ALA A 39 40.16 -18.70 54.77
N ALA A 40 39.85 -19.12 55.97
CA ALA A 40 40.74 -18.81 57.16
C ALA A 40 42.04 -19.54 57.04
N GLU A 41 42.05 -20.74 56.46
CA GLU A 41 43.25 -21.54 56.18
C GLU A 41 43.30 -21.84 54.70
N ASP A 42 44.14 -21.13 53.96
CA ASP A 42 44.28 -21.26 52.51
C ASP A 42 45.75 -21.49 52.18
N THR A 43 45.99 -22.55 51.40
CA THR A 43 47.32 -22.93 50.96
C THR A 43 47.71 -22.46 49.58
N LEU A 44 46.77 -21.98 48.80
CA LEU A 44 46.93 -21.57 47.38
C LEU A 44 46.02 -20.38 47.07
N SER A 45 46.49 -19.18 47.36
CA SER A 45 45.74 -17.93 47.18
C SER A 45 45.44 -17.61 45.67
N GLU A 46 46.25 -18.17 44.75
CA GLU A 46 46.14 -17.92 43.30
C GLU A 46 44.88 -18.50 42.68
N ASN A 47 44.24 -19.50 43.31
CA ASN A 47 43.03 -20.12 42.81
C ASN A 47 41.73 -19.55 43.43
N ASN A 48 41.85 -18.50 44.21
CA ASN A 48 40.77 -17.90 44.97
C ASN A 48 39.89 -16.94 44.18
N GLN A 49 40.24 -16.64 42.95
CA GLN A 49 39.49 -15.74 42.08
C GLN A 49 39.21 -16.39 40.76
N THR A 50 37.98 -16.15 40.26
CA THR A 50 37.58 -16.53 38.91
C THR A 50 36.65 -15.47 38.37
N GLY A 51 36.63 -15.33 37.04
CA GLY A 51 35.76 -14.38 36.33
C GLY A 51 34.87 -15.06 35.33
N ALA A 52 33.73 -14.45 35.06
CA ALA A 52 32.84 -14.80 33.96
C ALA A 52 32.38 -13.54 33.29
N ALA A 53 32.30 -13.61 31.96
CA ALA A 53 31.65 -12.57 31.16
C ALA A 53 30.26 -13.04 30.77
N VAL A 54 29.26 -12.18 30.95
CA VAL A 54 27.87 -12.42 30.53
C VAL A 54 27.50 -11.32 29.57
N VAL A 55 27.06 -11.73 28.37
CA VAL A 55 26.49 -10.81 27.37
C VAL A 55 25.01 -10.65 27.68
N SER A 56 24.59 -9.43 27.96
CA SER A 56 23.17 -9.07 28.07
C SER A 56 22.73 -8.35 26.79
N GLU A 57 21.63 -8.75 26.23
CA GLU A 57 21.13 -8.15 24.99
C GLU A 57 20.55 -6.74 25.19
N GLY A 58 20.40 -6.27 26.43
CA GLY A 58 19.80 -4.98 26.75
C GLY A 58 18.30 -4.92 26.38
N ALA A 59 17.69 -3.74 26.44
CA ALA A 59 16.34 -3.52 25.93
C ALA A 59 16.38 -3.52 24.39
N SER A 60 15.51 -4.30 23.75
CA SER A 60 15.39 -4.29 22.29
C SER A 60 15.00 -2.90 21.79
N ARG A 61 15.68 -2.44 20.75
CA ARG A 61 15.46 -1.11 20.16
C ARG A 61 14.88 -1.27 18.75
N VAL A 62 13.73 -0.66 18.51
CA VAL A 62 13.02 -0.74 17.24
C VAL A 62 12.87 0.66 16.64
N LEU A 63 13.19 0.78 15.35
CA LEU A 63 12.91 1.99 14.58
C LEU A 63 11.57 1.81 13.84
N LEU A 64 10.61 2.68 14.12
CA LEU A 64 9.35 2.76 13.39
C LEU A 64 9.38 3.96 12.46
N LEU A 65 9.24 3.71 11.16
CA LEU A 65 9.04 4.73 10.15
C LEU A 65 7.55 4.80 9.81
N THR A 66 6.93 5.96 10.02
CA THR A 66 5.51 6.19 9.74
C THR A 66 5.24 7.66 9.47
N ASP A 67 4.39 7.95 8.48
CA ASP A 67 3.90 9.30 8.22
C ASP A 67 2.61 9.61 9.02
N ARG A 68 2.14 8.66 9.83
CA ARG A 68 0.96 8.78 10.69
C ARG A 68 1.31 8.50 12.15
N PRO A 69 2.04 9.40 12.84
CA PRO A 69 2.51 9.15 14.21
C PRO A 69 1.36 8.93 15.22
N GLU A 70 0.16 9.39 14.89
CA GLU A 70 -1.02 9.16 15.74
C GLU A 70 -1.45 7.68 15.76
N SER A 71 -1.33 6.96 14.66
CA SER A 71 -1.62 5.51 14.59
C SER A 71 -0.56 4.70 15.31
N ALA A 72 0.68 5.17 15.35
CA ALA A 72 1.80 4.53 16.02
C ALA A 72 1.67 4.47 17.56
N ARG A 73 0.84 5.33 18.16
CA ARG A 73 0.71 5.43 19.64
C ARG A 73 0.30 4.12 20.30
N TYR A 74 -0.58 3.34 19.68
CA TYR A 74 -1.01 2.04 20.23
C TYR A 74 0.11 1.01 20.14
N LEU A 75 0.84 0.98 19.03
CA LEU A 75 2.00 0.10 18.84
C LEU A 75 3.12 0.50 19.81
N GLU A 76 3.39 1.80 19.92
CA GLU A 76 4.39 2.33 20.87
C GLU A 76 4.06 1.92 22.29
N TRP A 77 2.81 2.09 22.72
CA TRP A 77 2.37 1.71 24.06
C TRP A 77 2.55 0.20 24.30
N ALA A 78 2.12 -0.64 23.35
CA ALA A 78 2.20 -2.09 23.46
C ALA A 78 3.66 -2.57 23.55
N LEU A 79 4.55 -2.07 22.68
CA LEU A 79 5.96 -2.45 22.67
C LEU A 79 6.69 -1.99 23.93
N ARG A 80 6.38 -0.80 24.44
CA ARG A 80 6.93 -0.31 25.70
C ARG A 80 6.54 -1.16 26.91
N GLN A 81 5.32 -1.74 26.94
CA GLN A 81 4.91 -2.66 28.01
C GLN A 81 5.77 -3.93 28.03
N GLU A 82 6.27 -4.36 26.87
CA GLU A 82 7.16 -5.52 26.73
C GLU A 82 8.65 -5.16 26.88
N GLY A 83 8.96 -3.93 27.28
CA GLY A 83 10.34 -3.47 27.50
C GLY A 83 11.10 -3.14 26.21
N VAL A 84 10.41 -2.94 25.10
CA VAL A 84 11.03 -2.54 23.82
C VAL A 84 11.10 -1.02 23.72
N GLU A 85 12.28 -0.49 23.40
CA GLU A 85 12.48 0.93 23.11
C GLU A 85 12.11 1.24 21.66
N LEU A 86 11.08 2.06 21.43
CA LEU A 86 10.63 2.46 20.10
C LEU A 86 11.09 3.88 19.77
N SER A 87 11.77 4.03 18.62
CA SER A 87 12.11 5.32 18.00
C SER A 87 11.16 5.55 16.81
N VAL A 88 10.26 6.53 16.91
CA VAL A 88 9.30 6.85 15.85
C VAL A 88 9.85 8.02 15.01
N ARG A 89 9.88 7.85 13.68
CA ARG A 89 10.35 8.88 12.73
C ARG A 89 9.46 8.90 11.48
N PRO A 90 9.29 10.06 10.82
CA PRO A 90 8.69 10.11 9.50
C PRO A 90 9.63 9.50 8.44
N ALA A 91 9.13 9.26 7.22
CA ALA A 91 9.91 8.68 6.13
C ALA A 91 11.19 9.47 5.80
N GLU A 92 11.14 10.81 5.87
CA GLU A 92 12.30 11.69 5.64
C GLU A 92 13.40 11.49 6.70
N GLY A 93 13.03 10.99 7.87
CA GLY A 93 13.96 10.65 8.96
C GLY A 93 14.53 9.23 8.87
N ALA A 94 14.30 8.53 7.75
CA ALA A 94 14.87 7.21 7.52
C ALA A 94 16.40 7.26 7.46
N PRO A 95 17.10 6.32 8.11
CA PRO A 95 18.56 6.25 8.13
C PRO A 95 19.14 6.18 6.71
N ALA A 96 20.28 6.84 6.51
CA ALA A 96 21.01 6.81 5.25
C ALA A 96 22.39 6.17 5.36
N GLN A 97 22.83 5.84 6.60
CA GLN A 97 24.12 5.21 6.89
C GLN A 97 23.96 4.04 7.86
N MET A 98 24.84 3.04 7.75
CA MET A 98 24.81 1.85 8.60
C MET A 98 25.03 2.20 10.09
N SER A 99 25.83 3.22 10.39
CA SER A 99 26.03 3.72 11.77
C SER A 99 24.72 4.13 12.45
N ASP A 100 23.73 4.57 11.69
CA ASP A 100 22.47 5.09 12.22
C ASP A 100 21.45 3.97 12.48
N ILE A 101 21.62 2.82 11.83
CA ILE A 101 20.69 1.70 11.86
C ILE A 101 21.17 0.52 12.70
N GLN A 102 22.49 0.32 12.81
CA GLN A 102 23.09 -0.82 13.51
C GLN A 102 22.75 -0.92 15.01
N ASN A 103 22.26 0.16 15.60
CA ASN A 103 21.85 0.20 17.01
C ASN A 103 20.39 -0.23 17.23
N PHE A 104 19.66 -0.52 16.16
CA PHE A 104 18.32 -1.07 16.22
C PHE A 104 18.37 -2.58 15.97
N ASP A 105 17.48 -3.33 16.61
CA ASP A 105 17.31 -4.76 16.41
C ASP A 105 16.31 -5.04 15.29
N ALA A 106 15.37 -4.11 15.06
CA ALA A 106 14.41 -4.18 13.97
C ALA A 106 13.99 -2.80 13.47
N ILE A 107 13.53 -2.78 12.22
CA ILE A 107 12.88 -1.64 11.55
C ILE A 107 11.46 -2.03 11.20
N ILE A 108 10.52 -1.13 11.44
CA ILE A 108 9.13 -1.26 11.03
C ILE A 108 8.82 -0.17 10.01
N LEU A 109 8.36 -0.55 8.83
CA LEU A 109 7.81 0.33 7.81
C LEU A 109 6.29 0.30 7.94
N ASP A 110 5.68 1.34 8.48
CA ASP A 110 4.24 1.45 8.68
C ASP A 110 3.61 2.29 7.58
N ASN A 111 3.07 1.61 6.57
CA ASN A 111 2.38 2.20 5.43
C ASN A 111 3.17 3.31 4.72
N ILE A 112 4.48 3.14 4.57
CA ILE A 112 5.39 4.05 3.86
C ILE A 112 5.50 3.61 2.41
N PRO A 113 5.28 4.49 1.41
CA PRO A 113 5.49 4.16 0.01
C PRO A 113 6.99 4.11 -0.35
N ALA A 114 7.36 3.29 -1.32
CA ALA A 114 8.74 3.19 -1.81
C ALA A 114 9.28 4.54 -2.33
N SER A 115 8.39 5.40 -2.86
CA SER A 115 8.75 6.74 -3.34
C SER A 115 9.21 7.70 -2.24
N ALA A 116 8.84 7.44 -0.97
CA ALA A 116 9.30 8.22 0.18
C ALA A 116 10.70 7.82 0.66
N LEU A 117 11.26 6.71 0.13
CA LEU A 117 12.59 6.22 0.45
C LEU A 117 13.49 6.34 -0.77
N SER A 118 14.70 6.86 -0.59
CA SER A 118 15.71 6.84 -1.64
C SER A 118 16.19 5.42 -1.91
N ARG A 119 16.71 5.16 -3.10
CA ARG A 119 17.31 3.85 -3.45
C ARG A 119 18.45 3.49 -2.49
N VAL A 120 19.23 4.47 -2.05
CA VAL A 120 20.33 4.26 -1.08
C VAL A 120 19.80 3.77 0.27
N GLN A 121 18.71 4.33 0.75
CA GLN A 121 18.06 3.87 2.00
C GLN A 121 17.48 2.46 1.85
N MET A 122 16.86 2.15 0.72
CA MET A 122 16.35 0.80 0.46
C MET A 122 17.46 -0.25 0.37
N GLU A 123 18.60 0.07 -0.28
CA GLU A 123 19.79 -0.80 -0.29
C GLU A 123 20.39 -0.96 1.11
N LEU A 124 20.38 0.11 1.92
CA LEU A 124 20.81 0.04 3.31
C LEU A 124 19.93 -0.92 4.13
N PHE A 125 18.61 -0.86 3.96
CA PHE A 125 17.69 -1.77 4.66
C PHE A 125 17.90 -3.22 4.21
N ARG A 126 18.13 -3.46 2.90
CA ARG A 126 18.47 -4.78 2.39
C ARG A 126 19.75 -5.32 3.06
N SER A 127 20.83 -4.55 3.04
CA SER A 127 22.09 -4.96 3.67
C SER A 127 21.94 -5.15 5.18
N TYR A 128 21.20 -4.29 5.87
CA TYR A 128 20.92 -4.42 7.29
C TYR A 128 20.27 -5.77 7.63
N VAL A 129 19.34 -6.24 6.81
CA VAL A 129 18.68 -7.54 7.00
C VAL A 129 19.58 -8.69 6.57
N SER A 130 20.12 -8.65 5.32
CA SER A 130 20.84 -9.78 4.73
C SER A 130 22.25 -10.00 5.30
N ASP A 131 22.97 -8.91 5.57
CA ASP A 131 24.39 -8.96 5.92
C ASP A 131 24.61 -8.83 7.44
N PHE A 132 23.73 -8.11 8.13
CA PHE A 132 23.85 -7.83 9.57
C PHE A 132 22.81 -8.56 10.44
N GLY A 133 21.83 -9.25 9.82
CA GLY A 133 20.83 -10.03 10.55
C GLY A 133 19.79 -9.21 11.28
N GLY A 134 19.61 -7.95 10.92
CA GLY A 134 18.58 -7.08 11.51
C GLY A 134 17.17 -7.51 11.09
N GLY A 135 16.17 -7.19 11.90
CA GLY A 135 14.76 -7.44 11.61
C GLY A 135 14.15 -6.36 10.70
N LEU A 136 13.32 -6.76 9.74
CA LEU A 136 12.48 -5.84 8.96
C LEU A 136 11.03 -6.30 8.99
N LEU A 137 10.13 -5.42 9.37
CA LEU A 137 8.69 -5.64 9.36
C LEU A 137 8.04 -4.55 8.50
N MET A 138 7.19 -4.96 7.54
CA MET A 138 6.35 -4.04 6.80
C MET A 138 4.90 -4.21 7.24
N LEU A 139 4.29 -3.14 7.74
CA LEU A 139 2.87 -3.10 8.05
C LEU A 139 2.10 -2.63 6.83
N GLY A 140 1.04 -3.37 6.50
CA GLY A 140 0.24 -3.14 5.30
C GLY A 140 -0.66 -1.92 5.39
N GLY A 141 -1.04 -1.42 4.24
CA GLY A 141 -1.96 -0.32 4.01
C GLY A 141 -2.00 0.00 2.52
N ASP A 142 -2.63 1.09 2.17
CA ASP A 142 -2.78 1.57 0.79
C ASP A 142 -1.47 2.06 0.15
N GLN A 143 -0.39 2.20 0.94
CA GLN A 143 0.92 2.65 0.48
C GLN A 143 2.04 1.63 0.82
N ALA A 144 1.69 0.38 1.12
CA ALA A 144 2.66 -0.66 1.41
C ALA A 144 2.71 -1.71 0.28
N TYR A 145 3.72 -2.57 0.30
CA TYR A 145 3.90 -3.67 -0.64
C TYR A 145 3.81 -3.23 -2.12
N GLY A 146 3.06 -3.94 -2.94
CA GLY A 146 2.85 -3.64 -4.34
C GLY A 146 2.19 -2.28 -4.58
N LEU A 147 1.11 -1.94 -3.84
CA LEU A 147 0.44 -0.64 -3.90
C LEU A 147 1.38 0.52 -3.54
N GLY A 148 2.33 0.28 -2.64
CA GLY A 148 3.37 1.24 -2.26
C GLY A 148 4.55 1.32 -3.23
N GLY A 149 4.54 0.56 -4.34
CA GLY A 149 5.58 0.61 -5.35
C GLY A 149 6.87 -0.13 -4.99
N TYR A 150 6.82 -1.14 -4.11
CA TYR A 150 8.00 -1.91 -3.70
C TYR A 150 8.41 -3.00 -4.69
N PHE A 151 7.65 -3.22 -5.77
CA PHE A 151 8.01 -4.18 -6.81
C PHE A 151 9.40 -3.91 -7.41
N ARG A 152 10.25 -4.93 -7.44
CA ARG A 152 11.65 -4.87 -7.91
C ARG A 152 12.51 -3.82 -7.19
N THR A 153 12.22 -3.57 -5.92
CA THR A 153 13.05 -2.72 -5.06
C THR A 153 13.97 -3.56 -4.17
N PRO A 154 15.07 -2.98 -3.65
CA PRO A 154 15.94 -3.69 -2.71
C PRO A 154 15.23 -4.15 -1.43
N VAL A 155 14.17 -3.47 -1.01
CA VAL A 155 13.36 -3.86 0.16
C VAL A 155 12.58 -5.14 -0.13
N GLU A 156 12.02 -5.30 -1.34
CA GLU A 156 11.32 -6.52 -1.73
C GLU A 156 12.23 -7.77 -1.61
N ASP A 157 13.53 -7.63 -1.93
CA ASP A 157 14.49 -8.76 -1.89
C ASP A 157 14.60 -9.40 -0.49
N VAL A 158 14.24 -8.67 0.57
CA VAL A 158 14.33 -9.12 1.97
C VAL A 158 12.97 -9.30 2.64
N LEU A 159 11.89 -9.06 1.92
CA LEU A 159 10.54 -9.38 2.39
C LEU A 159 10.21 -10.86 2.12
N PRO A 160 9.39 -11.51 2.95
CA PRO A 160 8.95 -12.90 2.73
C PRO A 160 7.90 -13.03 1.62
N VAL A 161 7.50 -11.92 1.00
CA VAL A 161 6.44 -11.83 -0.03
C VAL A 161 6.94 -11.04 -1.22
N ARG A 162 6.40 -11.34 -2.40
CA ARG A 162 6.60 -10.52 -3.60
C ARG A 162 5.62 -9.37 -3.61
N CYS A 163 6.11 -8.21 -4.06
CA CYS A 163 5.31 -7.00 -4.21
C CYS A 163 4.83 -6.81 -5.65
N ASP A 164 4.83 -7.87 -6.45
CA ASP A 164 4.27 -7.85 -7.79
C ASP A 164 2.74 -7.80 -7.71
N PHE A 165 2.14 -7.02 -8.59
CA PHE A 165 0.71 -7.03 -8.84
C PHE A 165 0.33 -8.22 -9.74
N GLN A 166 0.96 -9.38 -9.57
CA GLN A 166 0.37 -10.55 -10.18
C GLN A 166 -0.97 -10.76 -9.49
N LYS A 167 -2.04 -10.44 -10.20
CA LYS A 167 -3.40 -10.81 -9.85
C LYS A 167 -3.36 -12.31 -9.60
N GLU A 168 -3.24 -12.72 -8.32
CA GLU A 168 -3.36 -14.13 -7.97
C GLU A 168 -4.69 -14.67 -8.54
N GLU A 169 -4.73 -15.94 -8.83
CA GLU A 169 -5.86 -16.62 -9.49
C GLU A 169 -7.22 -16.46 -8.79
N GLU A 170 -7.26 -15.79 -7.62
CA GLU A 170 -8.46 -15.56 -6.82
C GLU A 170 -9.12 -14.20 -7.02
N ASN A 171 -8.51 -13.23 -7.75
CA ASN A 171 -9.18 -11.97 -7.99
C ASN A 171 -10.40 -12.18 -8.90
N PRO A 172 -11.58 -11.68 -8.48
CA PRO A 172 -12.78 -11.77 -9.31
C PRO A 172 -12.53 -11.05 -10.64
N SER A 173 -13.01 -11.63 -11.75
CA SER A 173 -12.94 -10.98 -13.05
C SER A 173 -13.75 -9.67 -13.04
N LEU A 174 -13.18 -8.62 -13.63
CA LEU A 174 -13.80 -7.31 -13.78
C LEU A 174 -14.34 -7.14 -15.21
N ALA A 175 -15.57 -6.66 -15.36
CA ALA A 175 -16.07 -6.11 -16.60
C ALA A 175 -16.16 -4.58 -16.48
N LEU A 176 -15.31 -3.88 -17.22
CA LEU A 176 -15.21 -2.43 -17.19
C LEU A 176 -15.81 -1.83 -18.45
N ALA A 177 -16.79 -0.92 -18.29
CA ALA A 177 -17.30 -0.10 -19.37
C ALA A 177 -16.82 1.36 -19.21
N LEU A 178 -16.10 1.85 -20.20
CA LEU A 178 -15.61 3.22 -20.29
C LEU A 178 -16.57 4.02 -21.17
N VAL A 179 -17.34 4.91 -20.57
CA VAL A 179 -18.35 5.75 -21.21
C VAL A 179 -17.80 7.16 -21.36
N ILE A 180 -17.51 7.56 -22.60
CA ILE A 180 -16.73 8.77 -22.89
C ILE A 180 -17.57 9.73 -23.71
N ASP A 181 -17.78 10.92 -23.19
CA ASP A 181 -18.36 12.02 -23.93
C ASP A 181 -17.43 12.42 -25.09
N ARG A 182 -18.02 12.47 -26.31
CA ARG A 182 -17.36 12.96 -27.51
C ARG A 182 -18.00 14.21 -28.05
N SER A 183 -18.87 14.88 -27.28
CA SER A 183 -19.55 16.12 -27.70
C SER A 183 -18.57 17.21 -28.18
N GLY A 184 -19.11 18.22 -28.85
CA GLY A 184 -18.28 19.29 -29.42
C GLY A 184 -17.41 20.03 -28.38
N SER A 185 -17.87 20.15 -27.14
CA SER A 185 -17.12 20.74 -26.02
C SER A 185 -15.87 19.97 -25.64
N MET A 186 -15.89 18.63 -25.81
CA MET A 186 -14.74 17.76 -25.57
C MET A 186 -13.62 17.92 -26.60
N SER A 187 -13.81 18.70 -27.68
CA SER A 187 -12.80 18.87 -28.74
C SER A 187 -11.45 19.30 -28.21
N GLY A 188 -10.38 18.75 -28.76
CA GLY A 188 -8.97 19.10 -28.42
C GLY A 188 -8.45 18.29 -27.26
N GLU A 189 -7.85 18.96 -26.29
CA GLU A 189 -7.10 18.32 -25.20
C GLU A 189 -7.96 17.42 -24.31
N ASN A 190 -9.19 17.83 -24.01
CA ASN A 190 -10.11 17.05 -23.16
C ASN A 190 -10.35 15.64 -23.73
N LEU A 191 -10.67 15.55 -25.03
CA LEU A 191 -10.91 14.25 -25.66
C LEU A 191 -9.65 13.41 -25.78
N GLU A 192 -8.51 14.00 -26.09
CA GLU A 192 -7.24 13.26 -26.19
C GLU A 192 -6.81 12.70 -24.84
N LEU A 193 -7.01 13.45 -23.75
CA LEU A 193 -6.73 12.95 -22.41
C LEU A 193 -7.73 11.90 -21.95
N ALA A 194 -9.01 12.02 -22.32
CA ALA A 194 -10.01 10.98 -22.08
C ALA A 194 -9.66 9.67 -22.81
N LYS A 195 -9.21 9.76 -24.07
CA LYS A 195 -8.72 8.62 -24.86
C LYS A 195 -7.47 7.99 -24.22
N ALA A 196 -6.52 8.81 -23.76
CA ALA A 196 -5.33 8.33 -23.06
C ALA A 196 -5.69 7.62 -21.75
N ALA A 197 -6.67 8.17 -21.01
CA ALA A 197 -7.17 7.57 -19.78
C ALA A 197 -7.85 6.21 -20.04
N ALA A 198 -8.71 6.14 -21.04
CA ALA A 198 -9.39 4.90 -21.44
C ALA A 198 -8.39 3.82 -21.87
N LYS A 199 -7.36 4.20 -22.63
CA LYS A 199 -6.28 3.30 -23.00
C LYS A 199 -5.52 2.80 -21.77
N SER A 200 -5.11 3.70 -20.87
CA SER A 200 -4.39 3.32 -19.64
C SER A 200 -5.22 2.38 -18.77
N SER A 201 -6.53 2.61 -18.65
CA SER A 201 -7.43 1.72 -17.91
C SER A 201 -7.56 0.35 -18.60
N SER A 202 -7.64 0.30 -19.92
CA SER A 202 -7.65 -0.97 -20.66
C SER A 202 -6.34 -1.74 -20.47
N ASP A 203 -5.20 -1.07 -20.45
CA ASP A 203 -3.88 -1.70 -20.28
C ASP A 203 -3.68 -2.31 -18.87
N LEU A 204 -4.47 -1.90 -17.88
CA LEU A 204 -4.47 -2.44 -16.52
C LEU A 204 -5.27 -3.75 -16.38
N LEU A 205 -6.17 -4.03 -17.32
CA LEU A 205 -7.03 -5.21 -17.27
C LEU A 205 -6.24 -6.48 -17.62
N GLY A 206 -6.53 -7.56 -16.92
CA GLY A 206 -5.93 -8.86 -17.19
C GLY A 206 -6.72 -9.68 -18.23
N PRO A 207 -6.19 -10.82 -18.66
CA PRO A 207 -6.81 -11.65 -19.71
C PRO A 207 -8.17 -12.25 -19.30
N ARG A 208 -8.52 -12.26 -18.02
CA ARG A 208 -9.82 -12.72 -17.52
C ARG A 208 -10.84 -11.59 -17.35
N ASP A 209 -10.40 -10.35 -17.53
CA ASP A 209 -11.26 -9.18 -17.45
C ASP A 209 -11.90 -8.89 -18.81
N TYR A 210 -12.92 -8.06 -18.77
CA TYR A 210 -13.66 -7.63 -19.95
C TYR A 210 -13.60 -6.12 -20.05
N VAL A 211 -13.53 -5.61 -21.27
CA VAL A 211 -13.53 -4.19 -21.57
C VAL A 211 -14.62 -3.84 -22.57
N SER A 212 -15.28 -2.72 -22.36
CA SER A 212 -16.14 -2.05 -23.31
C SER A 212 -15.79 -0.57 -23.36
N VAL A 213 -15.86 0.05 -24.53
CA VAL A 213 -15.71 1.49 -24.70
C VAL A 213 -16.91 2.01 -25.50
N ILE A 214 -17.64 2.93 -24.89
CA ILE A 214 -18.83 3.54 -25.45
C ILE A 214 -18.57 5.05 -25.54
N ALA A 215 -18.44 5.56 -26.74
CA ALA A 215 -18.46 7.01 -26.95
C ALA A 215 -19.92 7.48 -27.06
N PHE A 216 -20.24 8.70 -26.67
CA PHE A 216 -21.57 9.24 -26.80
C PHE A 216 -21.58 10.73 -27.15
N ASP A 217 -22.65 11.11 -27.87
CA ASP A 217 -23.02 12.48 -28.14
C ASP A 217 -24.55 12.64 -27.95
N HIS A 218 -25.34 12.76 -29.00
CA HIS A 218 -26.81 12.63 -28.95
C HIS A 218 -27.25 11.18 -28.80
N GLU A 219 -26.41 10.26 -29.25
CA GLU A 219 -26.64 8.82 -29.31
C GLU A 219 -25.44 8.09 -28.68
N SER A 220 -25.60 6.79 -28.40
CA SER A 220 -24.49 5.94 -27.95
C SER A 220 -23.78 5.30 -29.14
N HIS A 221 -22.47 5.29 -29.10
CA HIS A 221 -21.61 4.68 -30.13
C HIS A 221 -20.72 3.62 -29.46
N PRO A 222 -21.05 2.33 -29.48
CA PRO A 222 -20.21 1.26 -28.98
C PRO A 222 -18.94 1.14 -29.83
N VAL A 223 -17.88 1.79 -29.44
CA VAL A 223 -16.55 1.79 -30.11
C VAL A 223 -15.86 0.43 -29.92
N VAL A 224 -15.88 -0.07 -28.71
CA VAL A 224 -15.43 -1.41 -28.36
C VAL A 224 -16.58 -2.13 -27.66
N PRO A 225 -17.33 -3.03 -28.35
CA PRO A 225 -18.27 -3.90 -27.66
C PRO A 225 -17.63 -4.73 -26.58
N ILE A 226 -18.40 -5.11 -25.53
CA ILE A 226 -17.86 -5.89 -24.43
C ILE A 226 -17.14 -7.16 -24.92
N GLN A 227 -15.89 -7.28 -24.59
CA GLN A 227 -15.01 -8.39 -25.01
C GLN A 227 -13.93 -8.67 -23.97
N PRO A 228 -13.28 -9.84 -23.97
CA PRO A 228 -12.10 -10.09 -23.13
C PRO A 228 -10.99 -9.06 -23.39
N ALA A 229 -10.32 -8.61 -22.33
CA ALA A 229 -9.29 -7.57 -22.40
C ALA A 229 -7.90 -8.11 -22.83
N GLU A 230 -7.86 -9.12 -23.72
CA GLU A 230 -6.62 -9.75 -24.16
C GLU A 230 -5.88 -8.94 -25.23
N ASN A 231 -6.59 -8.20 -26.07
CA ASN A 231 -6.03 -7.48 -27.21
C ASN A 231 -6.02 -5.96 -26.98
N HIS A 232 -5.14 -5.52 -26.09
CA HIS A 232 -5.01 -4.09 -25.76
C HIS A 232 -4.67 -3.22 -26.99
N ALA A 233 -3.91 -3.75 -27.96
CA ALA A 233 -3.54 -2.98 -29.15
C ALA A 233 -4.76 -2.69 -30.04
N ALA A 234 -5.66 -3.66 -30.22
CA ALA A 234 -6.90 -3.44 -30.96
C ALA A 234 -7.82 -2.44 -30.23
N VAL A 235 -8.00 -2.61 -28.92
CA VAL A 235 -8.79 -1.68 -28.09
C VAL A 235 -8.24 -0.26 -28.20
N ALA A 236 -6.91 -0.10 -28.08
CA ALA A 236 -6.26 1.21 -28.20
C ALA A 236 -6.45 1.85 -29.59
N SER A 237 -6.44 1.05 -30.66
CA SER A 237 -6.71 1.53 -32.03
C SER A 237 -8.13 2.05 -32.19
N GLU A 238 -9.12 1.33 -31.63
CA GLU A 238 -10.52 1.75 -31.67
C GLU A 238 -10.74 3.01 -30.82
N ILE A 239 -10.17 3.10 -29.62
CA ILE A 239 -10.22 4.31 -28.77
C ILE A 239 -9.64 5.50 -29.52
N ALA A 240 -8.52 5.32 -30.26
CA ALA A 240 -7.88 6.40 -31.01
C ALA A 240 -8.79 6.94 -32.12
N SER A 241 -9.73 6.13 -32.66
CA SER A 241 -10.66 6.53 -33.73
C SER A 241 -11.76 7.48 -33.25
N ILE A 242 -11.99 7.64 -31.94
CA ILE A 242 -13.01 8.53 -31.40
C ILE A 242 -12.73 9.97 -31.82
N THR A 243 -13.73 10.61 -32.45
CA THR A 243 -13.66 12.00 -32.88
C THR A 243 -14.77 12.83 -32.24
N ALA A 244 -14.46 14.08 -31.88
CA ALA A 244 -15.44 14.98 -31.28
C ALA A 244 -16.54 15.40 -32.27
N GLY A 245 -17.76 15.55 -31.76
CA GLY A 245 -18.92 16.05 -32.50
C GLY A 245 -20.24 15.81 -31.78
N GLY A 246 -21.25 16.53 -32.16
CA GLY A 246 -22.59 16.37 -31.58
C GLY A 246 -22.81 17.13 -30.28
N GLY A 247 -23.91 16.82 -29.60
CA GLY A 247 -24.29 17.36 -28.30
C GLY A 247 -24.02 16.36 -27.18
N THR A 248 -24.71 16.48 -26.02
CA THR A 248 -24.49 15.64 -24.85
C THR A 248 -25.81 15.00 -24.38
N ASN A 249 -25.92 13.67 -24.46
CA ASN A 249 -27.01 12.89 -23.93
C ASN A 249 -26.48 11.61 -23.26
N ILE A 250 -26.46 11.60 -21.94
CA ILE A 250 -25.89 10.51 -21.12
C ILE A 250 -26.79 9.27 -21.13
N ALA A 251 -28.12 9.42 -21.17
CA ALA A 251 -29.05 8.31 -20.97
C ALA A 251 -28.86 7.15 -21.98
N PRO A 252 -28.73 7.35 -23.30
CA PRO A 252 -28.50 6.26 -24.26
C PRO A 252 -27.15 5.52 -23.98
N ALA A 253 -26.14 6.22 -23.48
CA ALA A 253 -24.86 5.59 -23.18
C ALA A 253 -24.93 4.75 -21.90
N MET A 254 -25.69 5.18 -20.90
CA MET A 254 -25.97 4.36 -19.71
C MET A 254 -26.82 3.13 -20.08
N GLU A 255 -27.84 3.26 -20.91
CA GLU A 255 -28.62 2.12 -21.40
C GLU A 255 -27.74 1.09 -22.10
N GLU A 256 -26.85 1.54 -22.96
CA GLU A 256 -25.93 0.67 -23.69
C GLU A 256 -24.94 -0.01 -22.75
N ALA A 257 -24.35 0.71 -21.77
CA ALA A 257 -23.47 0.14 -20.76
C ALA A 257 -24.20 -0.92 -19.90
N LEU A 258 -25.43 -0.62 -19.47
CA LEU A 258 -26.27 -1.59 -18.76
C LEU A 258 -26.52 -2.85 -19.62
N ARG A 259 -26.90 -2.69 -20.88
CA ARG A 259 -27.15 -3.80 -21.81
C ARG A 259 -25.92 -4.70 -21.97
N GLN A 260 -24.73 -4.13 -22.09
CA GLN A 260 -23.49 -4.87 -22.28
C GLN A 260 -23.02 -5.58 -21.00
N LEU A 261 -23.13 -4.93 -19.85
CA LEU A 261 -22.62 -5.46 -18.59
C LEU A 261 -23.60 -6.40 -17.87
N ALA A 262 -24.92 -6.22 -18.02
CA ALA A 262 -25.92 -7.02 -17.29
C ALA A 262 -25.78 -8.52 -17.59
N GLY A 263 -25.53 -8.89 -18.84
CA GLY A 263 -25.36 -10.29 -19.27
C GLY A 263 -23.93 -10.85 -19.14
N ASN A 264 -22.96 -10.04 -18.71
CA ASN A 264 -21.58 -10.48 -18.61
C ASN A 264 -21.36 -11.37 -17.37
N ALA A 265 -20.50 -12.39 -17.50
CA ALA A 265 -20.22 -13.37 -16.43
C ALA A 265 -19.20 -12.90 -15.38
N ALA A 266 -18.59 -11.71 -15.55
CA ALA A 266 -17.65 -11.16 -14.59
C ALA A 266 -18.31 -10.95 -13.22
N LYS A 267 -17.55 -11.20 -12.16
CA LYS A 267 -18.04 -11.05 -10.77
C LYS A 267 -18.17 -9.58 -10.37
N LEU A 268 -17.27 -8.73 -10.86
CA LEU A 268 -17.31 -7.28 -10.65
C LEU A 268 -17.67 -6.61 -11.97
N LYS A 269 -18.52 -5.61 -11.90
CA LYS A 269 -18.95 -4.85 -13.07
C LYS A 269 -18.91 -3.37 -12.72
N HIS A 270 -18.23 -2.60 -13.55
CA HIS A 270 -18.02 -1.19 -13.27
C HIS A 270 -18.15 -0.33 -14.51
N VAL A 271 -18.74 0.85 -14.33
CA VAL A 271 -18.87 1.89 -15.36
C VAL A 271 -18.10 3.12 -14.90
N ILE A 272 -17.25 3.67 -15.76
CA ILE A 272 -16.66 5.00 -15.59
C ILE A 272 -17.26 5.91 -16.66
N LEU A 273 -18.05 6.89 -16.24
CA LEU A 273 -18.71 7.86 -17.11
C LEU A 273 -17.96 9.20 -17.03
N LEU A 274 -17.50 9.71 -18.16
CA LEU A 274 -16.81 10.99 -18.26
C LEU A 274 -17.54 11.94 -19.19
N THR A 275 -17.77 13.18 -18.75
CA THR A 275 -18.37 14.27 -19.54
C THR A 275 -17.90 15.64 -19.06
N ASP A 276 -17.88 16.63 -19.97
CA ASP A 276 -17.62 18.05 -19.69
C ASP A 276 -18.88 18.94 -19.89
N GLY A 277 -20.03 18.32 -20.17
CA GLY A 277 -21.25 19.05 -20.53
C GLY A 277 -22.46 18.76 -19.65
N VAL A 278 -23.53 19.47 -19.95
CA VAL A 278 -24.86 19.26 -19.38
C VAL A 278 -25.65 18.31 -20.30
N SER A 279 -26.13 17.21 -19.73
CA SER A 279 -26.93 16.23 -20.46
C SER A 279 -28.34 16.73 -20.74
N GLN A 280 -28.96 16.22 -21.81
CA GLN A 280 -30.42 16.29 -21.96
C GLN A 280 -31.10 15.54 -20.81
N GLU A 281 -32.34 15.89 -20.50
CA GLU A 281 -33.14 15.17 -19.49
C GLU A 281 -33.29 13.70 -19.85
N GLY A 282 -33.26 12.83 -18.85
CA GLY A 282 -33.35 11.39 -19.04
C GLY A 282 -33.66 10.63 -17.74
N PRO A 283 -33.95 9.32 -17.83
CA PRO A 283 -34.31 8.49 -16.69
C PRO A 283 -33.05 8.02 -15.90
N PHE A 284 -32.22 8.96 -15.47
CA PHE A 284 -30.91 8.66 -14.86
C PHE A 284 -31.03 7.88 -13.56
N TYR A 285 -32.03 8.21 -12.73
CA TYR A 285 -32.28 7.53 -11.47
C TYR A 285 -32.64 6.05 -11.70
N GLU A 286 -33.56 5.81 -12.65
CA GLU A 286 -34.02 4.47 -13.01
C GLU A 286 -32.85 3.64 -13.58
N LEU A 287 -32.04 4.22 -14.46
CA LEU A 287 -30.92 3.54 -15.10
C LEU A 287 -29.82 3.21 -14.07
N ALA A 288 -29.41 4.18 -13.24
CA ALA A 288 -28.41 3.94 -12.21
C ALA A 288 -28.88 2.90 -11.18
N THR A 289 -30.17 2.94 -10.79
CA THR A 289 -30.76 1.96 -9.88
C THR A 289 -30.81 0.56 -10.51
N GLN A 290 -31.16 0.45 -11.80
CA GLN A 290 -31.14 -0.82 -12.53
C GLN A 290 -29.70 -1.38 -12.64
N MET A 291 -28.72 -0.52 -12.87
CA MET A 291 -27.30 -0.91 -12.85
C MET A 291 -26.93 -1.48 -11.49
N ALA A 292 -27.24 -0.78 -10.41
CA ALA A 292 -26.95 -1.24 -9.03
C ALA A 292 -27.65 -2.59 -8.71
N GLN A 293 -28.88 -2.80 -9.17
CA GLN A 293 -29.61 -4.08 -9.03
C GLN A 293 -28.95 -5.23 -9.80
N ASN A 294 -28.20 -4.93 -10.87
CA ASN A 294 -27.42 -5.89 -11.64
C ASN A 294 -25.96 -5.99 -11.14
N ASN A 295 -25.66 -5.49 -9.94
CA ASN A 295 -24.32 -5.41 -9.37
C ASN A 295 -23.31 -4.67 -10.26
N ILE A 296 -23.78 -3.64 -10.97
CA ILE A 296 -22.96 -2.75 -11.78
C ILE A 296 -22.81 -1.43 -11.01
N THR A 297 -21.59 -1.08 -10.65
CA THR A 297 -21.27 0.22 -10.01
C THR A 297 -20.98 1.27 -11.07
N VAL A 298 -21.35 2.54 -10.80
CA VAL A 298 -21.19 3.65 -11.75
C VAL A 298 -20.43 4.78 -11.09
N SER A 299 -19.19 5.02 -11.52
CA SER A 299 -18.44 6.21 -11.15
C SER A 299 -18.49 7.26 -12.24
N THR A 300 -18.54 8.52 -11.85
CA THR A 300 -18.66 9.65 -12.78
C THR A 300 -17.49 10.62 -12.63
N VAL A 301 -17.05 11.18 -13.75
CA VAL A 301 -15.95 12.15 -13.84
C VAL A 301 -16.46 13.39 -14.57
N ALA A 302 -16.57 14.49 -13.84
CA ALA A 302 -16.90 15.82 -14.36
C ALA A 302 -15.60 16.54 -14.79
N VAL A 303 -15.54 17.03 -16.02
CA VAL A 303 -14.39 17.72 -16.58
C VAL A 303 -14.72 19.19 -16.83
N GLY A 304 -14.00 20.10 -16.19
CA GLY A 304 -14.21 21.54 -16.36
C GLY A 304 -15.47 22.07 -15.69
N SER A 305 -15.66 23.37 -15.74
CA SER A 305 -16.76 24.07 -15.10
C SER A 305 -18.10 24.00 -15.87
N GLY A 306 -18.11 23.37 -17.03
CA GLY A 306 -19.31 23.20 -17.87
C GLY A 306 -20.14 21.96 -17.56
N ALA A 307 -19.58 21.01 -16.81
CA ALA A 307 -20.24 19.76 -16.47
C ALA A 307 -21.36 19.97 -15.44
N ASP A 308 -22.43 19.18 -15.55
CA ASP A 308 -23.51 19.10 -14.56
C ASP A 308 -23.04 18.27 -13.34
N THR A 309 -22.36 18.95 -12.44
CA THR A 309 -21.74 18.33 -11.25
C THR A 309 -22.78 17.74 -10.31
N GLU A 310 -23.97 18.34 -10.21
CA GLU A 310 -25.05 17.85 -9.36
C GLU A 310 -25.63 16.55 -9.89
N LEU A 311 -25.96 16.49 -11.17
CA LEU A 311 -26.45 15.28 -11.83
C LEU A 311 -25.41 14.15 -11.77
N LEU A 312 -24.16 14.43 -12.09
CA LEU A 312 -23.10 13.41 -12.09
C LEU A 312 -22.83 12.86 -10.68
N SER A 313 -22.87 13.71 -9.66
CA SER A 313 -22.76 13.27 -8.26
C SER A 313 -23.93 12.36 -7.86
N GLN A 314 -25.16 12.69 -8.29
CA GLN A 314 -26.35 11.87 -8.04
C GLN A 314 -26.27 10.52 -8.77
N ILE A 315 -25.87 10.49 -10.03
CA ILE A 315 -25.68 9.23 -10.80
C ILE A 315 -24.70 8.32 -10.09
N ALA A 316 -23.55 8.84 -9.66
CA ALA A 316 -22.55 8.06 -8.92
C ALA A 316 -23.13 7.51 -7.61
N GLN A 317 -23.88 8.33 -6.86
CA GLN A 317 -24.52 7.91 -5.62
C GLN A 317 -25.56 6.80 -5.84
N TRP A 318 -26.45 6.96 -6.82
CA TRP A 318 -27.48 5.95 -7.16
C TRP A 318 -26.88 4.65 -7.70
N GLY A 319 -25.74 4.78 -8.42
CA GLY A 319 -24.99 3.65 -8.98
C GLY A 319 -23.96 3.04 -8.02
N ASN A 320 -23.94 3.40 -6.72
CA ASN A 320 -22.99 2.90 -5.72
C ASN A 320 -21.51 3.07 -6.11
N GLY A 321 -21.20 4.08 -6.89
CA GLY A 321 -19.84 4.41 -7.32
C GLY A 321 -19.31 5.71 -6.67
N ARG A 322 -18.32 6.33 -7.31
CA ARG A 322 -17.65 7.53 -6.84
C ARG A 322 -17.80 8.68 -7.82
N TYR A 323 -17.91 9.89 -7.31
CA TYR A 323 -17.90 11.11 -8.08
C TYR A 323 -16.52 11.77 -8.03
N TYR A 324 -16.04 12.19 -9.19
CA TYR A 324 -14.81 12.96 -9.36
C TYR A 324 -15.09 14.24 -10.15
N GLU A 325 -14.42 15.30 -9.76
CA GLU A 325 -14.45 16.58 -10.47
C GLU A 325 -13.01 17.05 -10.74
N THR A 326 -12.75 17.51 -11.93
CA THR A 326 -11.46 18.10 -12.28
C THR A 326 -11.59 19.24 -13.26
N ASN A 327 -10.93 20.35 -12.94
CA ASN A 327 -10.74 21.48 -13.85
C ASN A 327 -9.41 21.38 -14.63
N ASP A 328 -8.59 20.38 -14.31
CA ASP A 328 -7.33 20.09 -15.00
C ASP A 328 -7.44 18.75 -15.73
N PRO A 329 -7.64 18.76 -17.06
CA PRO A 329 -7.79 17.53 -17.83
C PRO A 329 -6.61 16.57 -17.72
N THR A 330 -5.42 17.04 -17.34
CA THR A 330 -4.23 16.20 -17.19
C THR A 330 -4.36 15.19 -16.03
N THR A 331 -5.31 15.39 -15.13
CA THR A 331 -5.60 14.47 -14.02
C THR A 331 -6.51 13.30 -14.41
N ILE A 332 -7.20 13.37 -15.57
CA ILE A 332 -8.18 12.35 -16.02
C ILE A 332 -7.54 10.93 -16.04
N PRO A 333 -6.35 10.71 -16.62
CA PRO A 333 -5.72 9.39 -16.63
C PRO A 333 -5.47 8.82 -15.23
N GLN A 334 -5.14 9.67 -14.26
CA GLN A 334 -4.91 9.25 -12.87
C GLN A 334 -6.22 8.82 -12.19
N ILE A 335 -7.32 9.55 -12.43
CA ILE A 335 -8.65 9.21 -11.92
C ILE A 335 -9.11 7.87 -12.47
N PHE A 336 -8.99 7.66 -13.78
CA PHE A 336 -9.38 6.41 -14.43
C PHE A 336 -8.55 5.22 -13.94
N THR A 337 -7.22 5.39 -13.84
CA THR A 337 -6.32 4.38 -13.28
C THR A 337 -6.74 4.00 -11.86
N LYS A 338 -6.99 5.00 -11.00
CA LYS A 338 -7.43 4.77 -9.62
C LYS A 338 -8.76 4.03 -9.57
N GLU A 339 -9.75 4.44 -10.35
CA GLU A 339 -11.05 3.77 -10.41
C GLU A 339 -10.94 2.32 -10.89
N THR A 340 -10.19 2.08 -11.96
CA THR A 340 -9.97 0.73 -12.50
C THR A 340 -9.30 -0.19 -11.46
N MET A 341 -8.39 0.33 -10.64
CA MET A 341 -7.70 -0.45 -9.60
C MET A 341 -8.55 -0.69 -8.35
N THR A 342 -9.58 0.12 -8.12
CA THR A 342 -10.43 0.06 -6.92
C THR A 342 -11.84 -0.50 -7.19
N ALA A 343 -12.17 -0.78 -8.44
CA ALA A 343 -13.40 -1.45 -8.88
C ALA A 343 -13.37 -2.98 -8.65
#